data_e76981da0006c4201f4554b80ea4735c
#
_entry.id   e76981da0006c4201f4554b80ea4735c
#
_cell.length_a   1.000
_cell.length_b   1.000
_cell.length_c   1.000
_cell.angle_alpha   90.00
_cell.angle_beta   90.00
_cell.angle_gamma   90.00
#
_symmetry.space_group_name_H-M   'P 1'
#
loop_
_entity.id
_entity.type
_entity.pdbx_description
1 polymer ?
#
loop_
_entity_poly.entity_id
_entity_poly.type
_entity_poly.pdbx_seq_one_letter_code
_entity_poly.pdbx_strand_id
1 'polypeptide(L)' 'MYDHLAGRLRQLKIRQADLAHHWGISQTSVSQRFRGHVAWSIDEMYDLLRICHARPEELHIYFPDPGPAATAKKRGIVA' A
#
# COMPACT_ATOMS: atom_id res chain seq x y z
N MET A 1 -3.67 -5.89 -8.38
CA MET A 1 -4.49 -5.53 -7.22
C MET A 1 -4.41 -4.05 -6.90
N TYR A 2 -3.23 -3.48 -6.83
CA TYR A 2 -3.06 -2.06 -6.53
C TYR A 2 -2.63 -1.29 -7.77
N ASP A 3 -3.43 -1.40 -8.82
CA ASP A 3 -3.04 -0.88 -10.13
C ASP A 3 -2.98 0.65 -10.16
N HIS A 4 -3.91 1.30 -9.46
CA HIS A 4 -3.91 2.76 -9.40
C HIS A 4 -2.67 3.27 -8.68
N LEU A 5 -2.34 2.66 -7.55
CA LEU A 5 -1.14 3.00 -6.79
C LEU A 5 0.12 2.75 -7.62
N ALA A 6 0.21 1.59 -8.22
CA ALA A 6 1.38 1.23 -9.04
C ALA A 6 1.54 2.18 -10.21
N GLY A 7 0.44 2.55 -10.86
CA GLY A 7 0.48 3.49 -11.97
C GLY A 7 0.97 4.87 -11.55
N ARG A 8 0.51 5.34 -10.39
CA ARG A 8 0.94 6.65 -9.88
C ARG A 8 2.41 6.65 -9.54
N LEU A 9 2.89 5.60 -8.87
CA LEU A 9 4.31 5.50 -8.53
C LEU A 9 5.16 5.47 -9.79
N ARG A 10 4.69 4.77 -10.83
CA ARG A 10 5.40 4.72 -12.11
C ARG A 10 5.49 6.10 -12.75
N GLN A 11 4.42 6.88 -12.69
CA GLN A 11 4.42 8.26 -13.17
C GLN A 11 5.46 9.11 -12.44
N LEU A 12 5.62 8.87 -11.15
CA LEU A 12 6.58 9.59 -10.31
C LEU A 12 7.98 8.99 -10.38
N LYS A 13 8.15 7.90 -11.13
CA LYS A 13 9.43 7.20 -11.27
C LYS A 13 9.95 6.64 -9.94
N ILE A 14 9.03 6.20 -9.11
CA ILE A 14 9.34 5.58 -7.83
C ILE A 14 9.16 4.07 -7.99
N ARG A 15 10.20 3.32 -7.67
CA ARG A 15 10.20 1.86 -7.79
C ARG A 15 10.04 1.21 -6.42
N GLN A 16 9.73 -0.09 -6.45
CA GLN A 16 9.61 -0.85 -5.20
C GLN A 16 10.91 -0.84 -4.40
N ALA A 17 12.05 -0.83 -5.08
CA ALA A 17 13.33 -0.72 -4.41
C ALA A 17 13.47 0.59 -3.63
N ASP A 18 12.92 1.67 -4.17
CA ASP A 18 12.95 2.97 -3.49
C ASP A 18 12.11 2.93 -2.22
N LEU A 19 10.94 2.29 -2.28
CA LEU A 19 10.07 2.14 -1.11
C LEU A 19 10.72 1.26 -0.05
N ALA A 20 11.36 0.18 -0.49
CA ALA A 20 12.06 -0.71 0.43
C ALA A 20 13.14 0.04 1.19
N HIS A 21 13.92 0.85 0.48
CA HIS A 21 14.95 1.65 1.11
C HIS A 21 14.36 2.67 2.08
N HIS A 22 13.29 3.33 1.67
CA HIS A 22 12.61 4.34 2.48
C HIS A 22 12.10 3.76 3.80
N TRP A 23 11.55 2.56 3.75
CA TRP A 23 10.97 1.92 4.94
C TRP A 23 11.96 1.02 5.69
N GLY A 24 13.16 0.80 5.15
CA GLY A 24 14.15 -0.06 5.78
C GLY A 24 13.77 -1.53 5.78
N ILE A 25 13.08 -1.99 4.73
CA ILE A 25 12.66 -3.38 4.59
C ILE A 25 13.17 -3.92 3.24
N SER A 26 13.02 -5.22 3.02
CA SER A 26 13.47 -5.83 1.77
C SER A 26 12.51 -5.49 0.64
N GLN A 27 13.03 -5.53 -0.59
CA GLN A 27 12.20 -5.34 -1.77
C GLN A 27 11.15 -6.44 -1.89
N THR A 28 11.49 -7.65 -1.48
CA THR A 28 10.55 -8.76 -1.45
C THR A 28 9.34 -8.44 -0.55
N SER A 29 9.60 -7.84 0.61
CA SER A 29 8.52 -7.44 1.51
C SER A 29 7.59 -6.43 0.86
N VAL A 30 8.13 -5.46 0.13
CA VAL A 30 7.32 -4.50 -0.61
C VAL A 30 6.50 -5.21 -1.69
N SER A 31 7.14 -6.10 -2.44
CA SER A 31 6.48 -6.84 -3.50
C SER A 31 5.30 -7.67 -2.98
N GLN A 32 5.45 -8.29 -1.82
CA GLN A 32 4.38 -9.07 -1.21
C GLN A 32 3.16 -8.23 -0.88
N ARG A 33 3.36 -6.98 -0.48
CA ARG A 33 2.25 -6.07 -0.23
C ARG A 33 1.50 -5.73 -1.51
N PHE A 34 2.22 -5.50 -2.58
CA PHE A 34 1.59 -5.22 -3.88
C PHE A 34 0.84 -6.43 -4.43
N ARG A 35 1.24 -7.63 -4.05
CA ARG A 35 0.56 -8.85 -4.47
C ARG A 35 -0.61 -9.23 -3.57
N GLY A 36 -0.80 -8.53 -2.47
CA GLY A 36 -1.85 -8.82 -1.54
C GLY A 36 -1.55 -9.96 -0.57
N HIS A 37 -0.30 -10.43 -0.52
CA HIS A 37 0.10 -11.49 0.41
C HIS A 37 0.33 -10.97 1.82
N VAL A 38 0.67 -9.70 1.94
CA VAL A 38 0.88 -9.02 3.21
C VAL A 38 0.06 -7.74 3.19
N ALA A 39 -0.69 -7.50 4.26
CA ALA A 39 -1.51 -6.30 4.35
C ALA A 39 -0.64 -5.06 4.55
N TRP A 40 -1.08 -3.95 3.96
CA TRP A 40 -0.49 -2.64 4.22
C TRP A 40 -0.82 -2.21 5.65
N SER A 41 0.15 -1.67 6.36
CA SER A 41 -0.16 -1.02 7.62
C SER A 41 -0.76 0.35 7.35
N ILE A 42 -1.48 0.90 8.34
CA ILE A 42 -2.09 2.21 8.18
C ILE A 42 -1.01 3.29 7.96
N ASP A 43 0.12 3.14 8.64
CA ASP A 43 1.23 4.08 8.48
C ASP A 43 1.79 4.04 7.07
N GLU A 44 1.93 2.85 6.51
CA GLU A 44 2.41 2.68 5.13
C GLU A 44 1.44 3.29 4.13
N MET A 45 0.15 3.08 4.34
CA MET A 45 -0.87 3.61 3.44
C MET A 45 -0.84 5.14 3.41
N TYR A 46 -0.82 5.77 4.56
CA TYR A 46 -0.78 7.23 4.62
C TYR A 46 0.55 7.78 4.11
N ASP A 47 1.64 7.07 4.34
CA ASP A 47 2.93 7.47 3.82
C ASP A 47 2.92 7.45 2.29
N LEU A 48 2.34 6.39 1.71
CA LEU A 48 2.22 6.30 0.26
C LEU A 48 1.33 7.40 -0.31
N LEU A 49 0.26 7.76 0.38
CA LEU A 49 -0.56 8.89 -0.08
C LEU A 49 0.26 10.16 -0.13
N ARG A 50 1.09 10.41 0.87
CA ARG A 50 1.97 11.59 0.86
C ARG A 50 2.97 11.52 -0.29
N ILE A 51 3.57 10.38 -0.51
CA ILE A 51 4.54 10.18 -1.59
C ILE A 51 3.89 10.44 -2.94
N CYS A 52 2.64 9.99 -3.11
CA CYS A 52 1.91 10.14 -4.36
C CYS A 52 1.24 11.51 -4.50
N HIS A 53 1.41 12.38 -3.53
CA HIS A 53 0.76 13.70 -3.50
C HIS A 53 -0.77 13.58 -3.52
N ALA A 54 -1.28 12.53 -2.90
CA ALA A 54 -2.72 12.28 -2.80
C ALA A 54 -3.24 12.78 -1.45
N ARG A 55 -4.55 13.02 -1.41
CA ARG A 55 -5.20 13.45 -0.17
C ARG A 55 -5.69 12.23 0.61
N PRO A 56 -5.86 12.36 1.94
CA PRO A 56 -6.36 11.24 2.75
C PRO A 56 -7.70 10.69 2.27
N GLU A 57 -8.55 11.52 1.69
CA GLU A 57 -9.84 11.08 1.17
C GLU A 57 -9.71 10.11 0.02
N GLU A 58 -8.54 10.06 -0.63
CA GLU A 58 -8.29 9.16 -1.76
C GLU A 58 -7.81 7.79 -1.32
N LEU A 59 -7.76 7.55 -0.02
CA LEU A 59 -7.26 6.27 0.51
C LEU A 59 -7.96 5.08 -0.14
N HIS A 60 -9.28 5.13 -0.27
CA HIS A 60 -10.05 4.03 -0.82
C HIS A 60 -9.80 3.82 -2.32
N ILE A 61 -9.28 4.83 -3.00
CA ILE A 61 -8.93 4.72 -4.42
C ILE A 61 -7.60 3.99 -4.57
N TYR A 62 -6.64 4.32 -3.73
CA TYR A 62 -5.31 3.71 -3.77
C TYR A 62 -5.29 2.33 -3.14
N PHE A 63 -6.12 2.10 -2.13
CA PHE A 63 -6.17 0.86 -1.38
C PHE A 63 -7.60 0.34 -1.25
N PRO A 64 -8.22 -0.03 -2.40
CA PRO A 64 -9.62 -0.50 -2.37
C PRO A 64 -9.77 -1.87 -1.70
N ASP A 65 -8.69 -2.65 -1.68
CA ASP A 65 -8.66 -3.97 -1.06
C ASP A 65 -7.34 -4.10 -0.31
N PRO A 66 -7.34 -3.81 1.00
CA PRO A 66 -6.09 -3.75 1.76
C PRO A 66 -5.40 -5.09 1.96
N GLY A 67 -6.00 -6.21 1.56
CA GLY A 67 -5.38 -7.51 1.62
C GLY A 67 -6.09 -8.44 2.58
N PRO A 68 -5.75 -9.74 2.53
CA PRO A 68 -6.48 -10.76 3.30
C PRO A 68 -6.42 -10.55 4.81
N ALA A 69 -5.27 -10.19 5.34
CA ALA A 69 -5.11 -10.01 6.78
C ALA A 69 -5.97 -8.86 7.30
N ALA A 70 -5.99 -7.75 6.57
CA ALA A 70 -6.80 -6.60 6.95
C ALA A 70 -8.29 -6.91 6.85
N THR A 71 -8.69 -7.66 5.84
CA THR A 71 -10.07 -8.07 5.67
C THR A 71 -10.54 -8.94 6.82
N ALA A 72 -9.73 -9.92 7.20
CA ALA A 72 -10.07 -10.80 8.30
C ALA A 72 -10.20 -10.04 9.61
N LYS A 73 -9.27 -9.12 9.86
CA LYS A 73 -9.30 -8.29 11.05
C LYS A 73 -10.55 -7.42 11.10
N LYS A 74 -10.92 -6.87 9.96
CA LYS A 74 -12.10 -6.03 9.85
C LYS A 74 -13.35 -6.80 10.20
N ARG A 75 -13.48 -8.04 9.72
CA ARG A 75 -14.61 -8.87 10.06
C ARG A 75 -14.67 -9.18 11.55
N GLY A 76 -13.51 -9.39 12.15
CA GLY A 76 -13.43 -9.62 13.58
C GLY A 76 -13.96 -8.44 14.38
N ILE A 77 -13.68 -7.23 13.92
CA ILE A 77 -14.16 -6.03 14.59
C ILE A 77 -15.68 -5.91 14.49
N VAL A 78 -16.22 -6.22 13.33
CA VAL A 78 -17.65 -6.09 13.09
C VAL A 78 -18.42 -7.16 13.85
N ALA A 79 -17.83 -8.33 13.94
CA ALA A 79 -18.49 -9.40 14.67
C ALA A 79 -18.57 -9.12 16.15
#